data_78db8902d3f1a08f872224c4846b157c
#
_entry.id   78db8902d3f1a08f872224c4846b157c
#
_cell.length_a   1.000
_cell.length_b   1.000
_cell.length_c   1.000
_cell.angle_alpha   90.00
_cell.angle_beta   90.00
_cell.angle_gamma   90.00
#
_symmetry.space_group_name_H-M   'P 1'
#
loop_
_entity.id
_entity.type
_entity.pdbx_description
1 polymer ?
#
loop_
_entity_poly.entity_id
_entity_poly.type
_entity_poly.pdbx_seq_one_letter_code
_entity_poly.pdbx_strand_id
1 'polypeptide(L)'
;GKQLLPGGLILQWLKIPSSAAVKAVTLDNGNYQLSGYKWPQSFGVLFAVFATKVSGATNEAYAISVNHNSTDVTVTWNARKADDVHILGIGKL
;
A
#
# COMPACT_ATOMS: atom_id res chain seq x y z
N GLY A 1 -5.58 9.77 1.87
CA GLY A 1 -5.38 11.09 2.45
C GLY A 1 -4.00 11.66 2.18
N LYS A 2 -3.84 12.92 2.46
CA LYS A 2 -2.56 13.61 2.30
C LYS A 2 -2.42 14.72 3.33
N GLN A 3 -1.17 15.01 3.71
CA GLN A 3 -0.82 16.06 4.66
C GLN A 3 0.50 16.70 4.24
N LEU A 4 0.48 18.01 4.02
CA LEU A 4 1.70 18.79 3.83
C LEU A 4 2.41 18.99 5.16
N LEU A 5 3.75 18.92 5.12
CA LEU A 5 4.64 19.12 6.26
C LEU A 5 5.58 20.30 5.97
N PRO A 6 6.22 20.88 7.01
CA PRO A 6 7.25 21.89 6.80
C PRO A 6 8.37 21.39 5.87
N GLY A 7 8.94 22.32 5.09
CA GLY A 7 10.04 22.00 4.18
C GLY A 7 9.61 21.39 2.85
N GLY A 8 8.32 21.46 2.51
CA GLY A 8 7.80 20.95 1.24
C GLY A 8 7.59 19.45 1.19
N LEU A 9 7.73 18.76 2.32
CA LEU A 9 7.40 17.34 2.41
C LEU A 9 5.90 17.13 2.39
N ILE A 10 5.47 15.97 1.87
CA ILE A 10 4.07 15.55 1.90
C ILE A 10 4.00 14.10 2.31
N LEU A 11 3.08 13.79 3.22
CA LEU A 11 2.65 12.44 3.53
C LEU A 11 1.38 12.14 2.74
N GLN A 12 1.31 10.96 2.14
CA GLN A 12 0.09 10.46 1.52
C GLN A 12 -0.16 9.03 1.96
N TRP A 13 -1.41 8.70 2.20
CA TRP A 13 -1.78 7.36 2.65
C TRP A 13 -3.02 6.87 1.92
N LEU A 14 -3.07 5.55 1.79
CA LEU A 14 -4.16 4.81 1.20
C LEU A 14 -4.55 3.68 2.14
N LYS A 15 -5.83 3.38 2.16
CA LYS A 15 -6.35 2.20 2.83
C LYS A 15 -7.08 1.35 1.80
N ILE A 16 -6.70 0.09 1.69
CA ILE A 16 -7.43 -0.90 0.91
C ILE A 16 -8.20 -1.75 1.92
N PRO A 17 -9.53 -1.65 1.96
CA PRO A 17 -10.31 -2.42 2.92
C PRO A 17 -10.31 -3.90 2.57
N SER A 18 -10.59 -4.76 3.55
CA SER A 18 -10.63 -6.20 3.37
C SER A 18 -11.61 -6.62 2.26
N SER A 19 -12.70 -5.89 2.09
CA SER A 19 -13.68 -6.14 1.02
C SER A 19 -13.09 -5.98 -0.38
N ALA A 20 -12.05 -5.16 -0.54
CA ALA A 20 -11.30 -5.03 -1.78
C ALA A 20 -10.12 -6.01 -1.82
N ALA A 21 -9.48 -6.26 -0.68
CA ALA A 21 -8.34 -7.17 -0.61
C ALA A 21 -8.70 -8.60 -1.03
N VAL A 22 -9.92 -9.06 -0.73
CA VAL A 22 -10.38 -10.40 -1.14
C VAL A 22 -10.51 -10.56 -2.66
N LYS A 23 -10.50 -9.45 -3.41
CA LYS A 23 -10.54 -9.46 -4.87
C LYS A 23 -9.16 -9.48 -5.51
N ALA A 24 -8.10 -9.60 -4.73
CA ALA A 24 -6.74 -9.66 -5.25
C ALA A 24 -6.58 -10.83 -6.22
N VAL A 25 -5.76 -10.63 -7.24
CA VAL A 25 -5.38 -11.71 -8.14
C VAL A 25 -4.36 -12.60 -7.43
N THR A 26 -4.40 -13.90 -7.72
CA THR A 26 -3.40 -14.84 -7.26
C THR A 26 -2.35 -15.00 -8.34
N LEU A 27 -1.10 -14.69 -8.02
CA LEU A 27 0.02 -14.85 -8.93
C LEU A 27 0.44 -16.33 -9.01
N ASP A 28 1.23 -16.67 -10.03
CA ASP A 28 1.68 -18.05 -10.24
C ASP A 28 2.51 -18.58 -9.05
N ASN A 29 3.17 -17.70 -8.31
CA ASN A 29 3.92 -18.08 -7.12
C ASN A 29 3.07 -18.21 -5.85
N GLY A 30 1.76 -18.01 -5.96
CA GLY A 30 0.83 -18.11 -4.84
C GLY A 30 0.62 -16.81 -4.05
N ASN A 31 1.38 -15.76 -4.33
CA ASN A 31 1.15 -14.47 -3.71
C ASN A 31 -0.10 -13.79 -4.26
N TYR A 32 -0.64 -12.87 -3.50
CA TYR A 32 -1.79 -12.07 -3.88
C TYR A 32 -1.34 -10.67 -4.28
N GLN A 33 -1.99 -10.07 -5.25
CA GLN A 33 -1.61 -8.76 -5.76
C GLN A 33 -2.83 -7.90 -6.08
N LEU A 34 -2.74 -6.63 -5.69
CA LEU A 34 -3.65 -5.56 -6.13
C LEU A 34 -2.84 -4.44 -6.76
N SER A 35 -3.33 -3.92 -7.87
CA SER A 35 -2.72 -2.80 -8.59
C SER A 35 -3.78 -1.81 -9.03
N GLY A 36 -3.34 -0.68 -9.60
CA GLY A 36 -4.24 0.34 -10.11
C GLY A 36 -4.71 1.35 -9.08
N TYR A 37 -4.25 1.26 -7.85
CA TYR A 37 -4.48 2.31 -6.86
C TYR A 37 -3.57 3.49 -7.15
N LYS A 38 -4.05 4.69 -6.89
CA LYS A 38 -3.29 5.91 -7.17
C LYS A 38 -3.13 6.72 -5.89
N TRP A 39 -1.99 7.38 -5.75
CA TRP A 39 -1.81 8.37 -4.70
C TRP A 39 -2.88 9.47 -4.84
N PRO A 40 -3.34 10.07 -3.74
CA PRO A 40 -4.27 11.22 -3.81
C PRO A 40 -3.76 12.32 -4.75
N GLN A 41 -2.44 12.50 -4.79
CA GLN A 41 -1.77 13.39 -5.71
C GLN A 41 -0.43 12.76 -6.10
N SER A 42 -0.07 12.78 -7.39
CA SER A 42 1.22 12.24 -7.83
C SER A 42 2.37 12.96 -7.12
N PHE A 43 3.36 12.18 -6.65
CA PHE A 43 4.60 12.74 -6.12
C PHE A 43 5.47 13.26 -7.27
N GLY A 44 6.13 14.39 -7.06
CA GLY A 44 7.25 14.79 -7.92
C GLY A 44 8.48 13.97 -7.59
N VAL A 45 8.73 13.74 -6.29
CA VAL A 45 9.77 12.86 -5.80
C VAL A 45 9.18 12.00 -4.69
N LEU A 46 9.26 10.68 -4.84
CA LEU A 46 8.87 9.74 -3.79
C LEU A 46 10.13 9.28 -3.06
N PHE A 47 10.26 9.62 -1.78
CA PHE A 47 11.42 9.25 -0.98
C PHE A 47 11.30 7.84 -0.41
N ALA A 48 10.13 7.50 0.14
CA ALA A 48 9.91 6.21 0.78
C ALA A 48 8.44 5.83 0.70
N VAL A 49 8.18 4.53 0.64
CA VAL A 49 6.84 3.98 0.67
C VAL A 49 6.82 2.75 1.54
N PHE A 50 5.73 2.59 2.30
CA PHE A 50 5.55 1.48 3.23
C PHE A 50 4.14 0.92 3.07
N ALA A 51 4.02 -0.38 3.27
CA ALA A 51 2.72 -1.03 3.29
C ALA A 51 2.70 -2.06 4.41
N THR A 52 1.53 -2.26 5.00
CA THR A 52 1.32 -3.28 6.01
C THR A 52 -0.07 -3.90 5.90
N LYS A 53 -0.18 -5.15 6.29
CA LYS A 53 -1.48 -5.80 6.50
C LYS A 53 -1.91 -5.55 7.94
N VAL A 54 -3.20 -5.35 8.12
CA VAL A 54 -3.80 -5.15 9.45
C VAL A 54 -4.59 -6.41 9.77
N SER A 55 -3.99 -7.31 10.56
CA SER A 55 -4.61 -8.57 10.91
C SER A 55 -5.46 -8.43 12.18
N GLY A 56 -6.60 -9.09 12.19
CA GLY A 56 -7.40 -9.24 13.41
C GLY A 56 -6.87 -10.30 14.37
N ALA A 57 -5.91 -11.13 13.95
CA ALA A 57 -5.28 -12.15 14.77
C ALA A 57 -3.97 -11.63 15.35
N THR A 58 -3.64 -12.05 16.57
CA THR A 58 -2.44 -11.58 17.26
C THR A 58 -1.21 -12.45 17.02
N ASN A 59 -1.38 -13.60 16.35
CA ASN A 59 -0.34 -14.59 16.12
C ASN A 59 0.01 -14.78 14.64
N GLU A 60 -0.47 -13.89 13.78
CA GLU A 60 -0.21 -13.94 12.34
C GLU A 60 0.71 -12.82 11.91
N ALA A 61 1.54 -13.11 10.91
CA ALA A 61 2.38 -12.13 10.25
C ALA A 61 2.30 -12.35 8.74
N TYR A 62 2.35 -11.25 8.00
CA TYR A 62 2.34 -11.26 6.53
C TYR A 62 3.61 -10.65 5.99
N ALA A 63 4.14 -11.29 4.94
CA ALA A 63 5.10 -10.61 4.10
C ALA A 63 4.30 -9.75 3.10
N ILE A 64 4.65 -8.49 2.98
CA ILE A 64 4.03 -7.56 2.05
C ILE A 64 5.08 -6.65 1.45
N SER A 65 4.94 -6.39 0.17
CA SER A 65 5.76 -5.42 -0.55
C SER A 65 4.87 -4.41 -1.26
N VAL A 66 5.43 -3.25 -1.53
CA VAL A 66 4.78 -2.18 -2.28
C VAL A 66 5.78 -1.62 -3.29
N ASN A 67 5.30 -1.27 -4.49
CA ASN A 67 6.16 -0.70 -5.52
C ASN A 67 6.59 0.73 -5.16
N HIS A 68 7.72 1.16 -5.70
CA HIS A 68 8.23 2.53 -5.55
C HIS A 68 7.87 3.33 -6.80
N ASN A 69 6.66 3.90 -6.84
CA ASN A 69 6.16 4.61 -8.00
C ASN A 69 5.40 5.87 -7.57
N SER A 70 5.66 6.98 -8.23
CA SER A 70 5.12 8.30 -7.85
C SER A 70 3.62 8.47 -8.15
N THR A 71 3.06 7.61 -8.98
CA THR A 71 1.64 7.72 -9.42
C THR A 71 0.80 6.53 -8.99
N ASP A 72 1.27 5.31 -9.24
CA ASP A 72 0.49 4.09 -9.11
C ASP A 72 1.02 3.22 -7.98
N VAL A 73 0.10 2.59 -7.27
CA VAL A 73 0.41 1.70 -6.14
C VAL A 73 0.03 0.28 -6.50
N THR A 74 0.99 -0.62 -6.37
CA THR A 74 0.81 -2.06 -6.46
C THR A 74 1.33 -2.69 -5.18
N VAL A 75 0.51 -3.52 -4.54
CA VAL A 75 0.89 -4.24 -3.33
C VAL A 75 0.81 -5.74 -3.59
N THR A 76 1.79 -6.47 -3.06
CA THR A 76 1.88 -7.92 -3.18
C THR A 76 2.14 -8.50 -1.80
N TRP A 77 1.37 -9.51 -1.42
CA TRP A 77 1.48 -10.11 -0.08
C TRP A 77 1.22 -11.61 -0.15
N ASN A 78 1.46 -12.29 0.96
CA ASN A 78 1.23 -13.72 1.08
C ASN A 78 0.23 -14.06 2.18
N ALA A 79 0.08 -15.31 2.45
CA ALA A 79 -0.71 -15.94 3.52
C ALA A 79 -2.22 -15.89 3.29
N ARG A 80 -2.87 -14.76 3.37
CA ARG A 80 -4.33 -14.67 3.30
C ARG A 80 -4.75 -13.44 2.50
N LYS A 81 -5.78 -13.58 1.65
CA LYS A 81 -6.29 -12.46 0.85
C LYS A 81 -6.91 -11.37 1.70
N ALA A 82 -7.77 -11.75 2.63
CA ALA A 82 -8.50 -10.81 3.46
C ALA A 82 -7.58 -10.00 4.37
N ASP A 83 -8.14 -9.08 5.08
CA ASP A 83 -7.55 -8.06 5.93
C ASP A 83 -7.19 -6.78 5.19
N ASP A 84 -7.30 -5.68 5.90
CA ASP A 84 -7.00 -4.36 5.37
C ASP A 84 -5.52 -4.21 5.01
N VAL A 85 -5.24 -3.36 4.03
CA VAL A 85 -3.89 -2.95 3.68
C VAL A 85 -3.77 -1.45 3.92
N HIS A 86 -2.77 -1.04 4.69
CA HIS A 86 -2.44 0.37 4.86
C HIS A 86 -1.15 0.69 4.12
N ILE A 87 -1.14 1.80 3.40
CA ILE A 87 -0.01 2.23 2.58
C ILE A 87 0.30 3.68 2.92
N LEU A 88 1.58 3.98 3.10
CA LEU A 88 2.06 5.33 3.40
C LEU A 88 3.22 5.68 2.46
N GLY A 89 3.12 6.84 1.83
CA GLY A 89 4.20 7.41 1.03
C GLY A 89 4.65 8.74 1.61
N ILE A 90 5.94 9.03 1.47
CA ILE A 90 6.55 10.30 1.88
C ILE A 90 7.42 10.82 0.75
N GLY A 91 7.28 12.11 0.43
CA GLY A 91 8.03 12.72 -0.65
C GLY A 91 7.76 14.20 -0.81
N LYS A 92 7.89 14.68 -2.03
CA LYS A 92 7.59 16.06 -2.44
C LYS A 92 6.69 16.06 -3.67
N LEU A 93 5.91 17.09 -3.82
CA LEU A 93 5.06 17.30 -5.00
C LEU A 93 5.86 17.74 -6.23
#